data_197fbbbd97204db8298781191df8ba37
#
_entry.id   197fbbbd97204db8298781191df8ba37
#
_cell.length_a   1.000
_cell.length_b   1.000
_cell.length_c   1.000
_cell.angle_alpha   90.00
_cell.angle_beta   90.00
_cell.angle_gamma   90.00
#
_symmetry.space_group_name_H-M   'P 1'
#
loop_
_entity.id
_entity.type
_entity.pdbx_description
1 polymer ?
#
loop_
_entity_poly.entity_id
_entity_poly.type
_entity_poly.pdbx_seq_one_letter_code
_entity_poly.pdbx_strand_id
1 'polypeptide(L)'
;MNHLPVDFKVDRSNISDTEWDLRVQLAAAYRLVDYFGWTELIYGHLTARVPGPEPHFLINPYGLNYDEITASNLVKIDVDGAVIDDTPFEINHAGFVIHSAIHMKHSEENQVVMHTHTREGMAVAGTKEGLLPISMFSTSFYKRLAYHEYEGPSLFLDERERLLESLGDKKAMILKNHGLLTVGRTVPDAFIRLHALERSCQIQVDAGAAGTLNTCLLYTSPSPRDKTVSRMPSSA
;
A
#
# COMPACT_ATOMS: atom_id res chain seq x y z
N MET A 1 -1.93 7.58 31.68
CA MET A 1 -1.93 7.35 30.21
C MET A 1 -2.85 8.41 29.63
N ASN A 2 -2.32 9.29 28.79
CA ASN A 2 -3.16 10.24 28.07
C ASN A 2 -3.97 9.44 27.03
N HIS A 3 -5.28 9.47 27.14
CA HIS A 3 -6.17 8.87 26.15
C HIS A 3 -6.08 9.70 24.86
N LEU A 4 -5.72 9.07 23.75
CA LEU A 4 -5.76 9.74 22.45
C LEU A 4 -7.23 10.07 22.10
N PRO A 5 -7.52 11.29 21.63
CA PRO A 5 -8.90 11.72 21.38
C PRO A 5 -9.42 11.14 20.06
N VAL A 6 -9.92 9.90 20.09
CA VAL A 6 -10.47 9.20 18.89
C VAL A 6 -11.56 10.04 18.21
N ASP A 7 -12.35 10.78 18.99
CA ASP A 7 -13.43 11.65 18.50
C ASP A 7 -12.96 13.03 18.01
N PHE A 8 -11.67 13.22 17.84
CA PHE A 8 -11.09 14.48 17.36
C PHE A 8 -11.76 14.94 16.05
N LYS A 9 -12.04 16.24 15.98
CA LYS A 9 -12.61 16.89 14.80
C LYS A 9 -11.65 17.95 14.31
N VAL A 10 -11.05 17.73 13.15
CA VAL A 10 -10.21 18.74 12.50
C VAL A 10 -11.04 19.96 12.11
N ASP A 11 -10.46 21.14 12.24
CA ASP A 11 -11.07 22.35 11.66
C ASP A 11 -11.02 22.30 10.13
N ARG A 12 -12.21 22.28 9.53
CA ARG A 12 -12.36 22.17 8.08
C ARG A 12 -12.20 23.50 7.33
N SER A 13 -12.09 24.62 8.03
CA SER A 13 -12.02 25.95 7.40
C SER A 13 -10.86 26.12 6.41
N ASN A 14 -9.76 25.37 6.65
CA ASN A 14 -8.55 25.38 5.81
C ASN A 14 -8.36 24.09 4.98
N ILE A 15 -9.39 23.23 4.91
CA ILE A 15 -9.35 21.97 4.15
C ILE A 15 -10.24 22.11 2.91
N SER A 16 -9.66 21.95 1.72
CA SER A 16 -10.44 21.96 0.48
C SER A 16 -11.36 20.73 0.38
N ASP A 17 -12.42 20.84 -0.41
CA ASP A 17 -13.31 19.70 -0.65
C ASP A 17 -12.57 18.50 -1.26
N THR A 18 -11.60 18.74 -2.14
CA THR A 18 -10.78 17.67 -2.74
C THR A 18 -9.88 16.99 -1.72
N GLU A 19 -9.30 17.73 -0.77
CA GLU A 19 -8.56 17.13 0.35
C GLU A 19 -9.49 16.35 1.27
N TRP A 20 -10.69 16.90 1.54
CA TRP A 20 -11.66 16.21 2.39
C TRP A 20 -12.12 14.88 1.78
N ASP A 21 -12.42 14.84 0.51
CA ASP A 21 -12.77 13.62 -0.21
C ASP A 21 -11.64 12.59 -0.16
N LEU A 22 -10.39 13.03 -0.28
CA LEU A 22 -9.22 12.17 -0.13
C LEU A 22 -9.11 11.60 1.29
N ARG A 23 -9.33 12.42 2.33
CA ARG A 23 -9.36 11.99 3.73
C ARG A 23 -10.44 10.92 3.97
N VAL A 24 -11.63 11.11 3.41
CA VAL A 24 -12.73 10.13 3.51
C VAL A 24 -12.33 8.81 2.83
N GLN A 25 -11.76 8.85 1.63
CA GLN A 25 -11.33 7.66 0.91
C GLN A 25 -10.20 6.93 1.65
N LEU A 26 -9.21 7.66 2.16
CA LEU A 26 -8.09 7.05 2.88
C LEU A 26 -8.55 6.42 4.22
N ALA A 27 -9.41 7.10 4.97
CA ALA A 27 -10.02 6.55 6.19
C ALA A 27 -10.84 5.28 5.89
N ALA A 28 -11.58 5.28 4.77
CA ALA A 28 -12.30 4.08 4.32
C ALA A 28 -11.35 2.93 3.99
N ALA A 29 -10.19 3.21 3.38
CA ALA A 29 -9.17 2.17 3.12
C ALA A 29 -8.61 1.58 4.41
N TYR A 30 -8.32 2.38 5.44
CA TYR A 30 -7.92 1.89 6.76
C TYR A 30 -8.98 0.94 7.35
N ARG A 31 -10.26 1.35 7.32
CA ARG A 31 -11.37 0.51 7.81
C ARG A 31 -11.55 -0.76 7.01
N LEU A 32 -11.29 -0.75 5.71
CA LEU A 32 -11.30 -1.95 4.88
C LEU A 32 -10.15 -2.89 5.24
N VAL A 33 -8.96 -2.38 5.53
CA VAL A 33 -7.83 -3.19 6.02
C VAL A 33 -8.20 -3.88 7.32
N ASP A 34 -8.85 -3.17 8.26
CA ASP A 34 -9.38 -3.77 9.49
C ASP A 34 -10.48 -4.80 9.21
N TYR A 35 -11.47 -4.46 8.38
CA TYR A 35 -12.57 -5.35 8.00
C TYR A 35 -12.09 -6.69 7.40
N PHE A 36 -11.02 -6.66 6.61
CA PHE A 36 -10.42 -7.87 6.04
C PHE A 36 -9.47 -8.60 7.01
N GLY A 37 -9.22 -8.08 8.20
CA GLY A 37 -8.31 -8.67 9.17
C GLY A 37 -6.83 -8.57 8.75
N TRP A 38 -6.45 -7.52 8.04
CA TRP A 38 -5.09 -7.30 7.55
C TRP A 38 -4.26 -6.38 8.45
N THR A 39 -4.73 -6.14 9.65
CA THR A 39 -4.04 -5.34 10.66
C THR A 39 -2.99 -6.16 11.40
N GLU A 40 -1.89 -5.52 11.78
CA GLU A 40 -0.93 -6.03 12.75
C GLU A 40 -0.75 -4.98 13.85
N LEU A 41 -1.64 -4.98 14.82
CA LEU A 41 -1.76 -3.93 15.84
C LEU A 41 -1.87 -2.54 15.18
N ILE A 42 -0.92 -1.64 15.51
CA ILE A 42 -0.82 -0.30 14.95
C ILE A 42 0.24 -0.18 13.85
N TYR A 43 0.84 -1.32 13.46
CA TYR A 43 1.88 -1.35 12.44
C TYR A 43 1.28 -1.38 11.03
N GLY A 44 2.11 -0.98 10.05
CA GLY A 44 1.65 -0.71 8.70
C GLY A 44 1.02 0.68 8.60
N HIS A 45 0.92 1.20 7.41
CA HIS A 45 0.37 2.53 7.17
C HIS A 45 -0.02 2.71 5.71
N LEU A 46 -1.01 3.54 5.51
CA LEU A 46 -1.49 3.96 4.21
C LEU A 46 -1.33 5.47 4.13
N THR A 47 -0.77 5.95 3.03
CA THR A 47 -0.58 7.39 2.81
C THR A 47 -1.16 7.84 1.50
N ALA A 48 -1.57 9.09 1.42
CA ALA A 48 -2.06 9.71 0.19
C ALA A 48 -1.51 11.13 0.06
N ARG A 49 -1.06 11.50 -1.15
CA ARG A 49 -0.61 12.85 -1.45
C ARG A 49 -1.82 13.78 -1.53
N VAL A 50 -1.75 14.89 -0.81
CA VAL A 50 -2.78 15.92 -0.83
C VAL A 50 -2.73 16.65 -2.18
N PRO A 51 -3.87 16.86 -2.86
CA PRO A 51 -3.91 17.67 -4.06
C PRO A 51 -3.45 19.10 -3.80
N GLY A 52 -2.57 19.62 -4.66
CA GLY A 52 -2.05 20.98 -4.54
C GLY A 52 -0.60 21.08 -4.99
N PRO A 53 -0.04 22.30 -5.02
CA PRO A 53 1.34 22.53 -5.43
C PRO A 53 2.34 22.02 -4.40
N GLU A 54 1.99 22.05 -3.12
CA GLU A 54 2.86 21.63 -2.04
C GLU A 54 2.86 20.10 -1.87
N PRO A 55 4.00 19.49 -1.61
CA PRO A 55 4.10 18.04 -1.41
C PRO A 55 3.68 17.63 0.01
N HIS A 56 2.40 17.74 0.29
CA HIS A 56 1.80 17.32 1.56
C HIS A 56 1.19 15.92 1.45
N PHE A 57 1.14 15.20 2.57
CA PHE A 57 0.65 13.83 2.63
C PHE A 57 -0.27 13.63 3.82
N LEU A 58 -1.23 12.71 3.68
CA LEU A 58 -2.06 12.21 4.77
C LEU A 58 -1.53 10.87 5.24
N ILE A 59 -1.49 10.69 6.55
CA ILE A 59 -1.07 9.45 7.22
C ILE A 59 -1.94 9.23 8.47
N ASN A 60 -2.00 8.00 8.99
CA ASN A 60 -2.70 7.72 10.23
C ASN A 60 -1.98 8.30 11.45
N PRO A 61 -2.75 8.69 12.49
CA PRO A 61 -2.20 8.98 13.82
C PRO A 61 -1.44 7.79 14.37
N TYR A 62 -0.30 8.02 14.97
CA TYR A 62 0.42 6.97 15.69
C TYR A 62 -0.32 6.61 16.99
N GLY A 63 -0.53 5.33 17.22
CA GLY A 63 -1.16 4.80 18.42
C GLY A 63 -2.66 4.54 18.31
N LEU A 64 -3.32 4.88 17.20
CA LEU A 64 -4.70 4.48 16.91
C LEU A 64 -4.74 3.19 16.09
N ASN A 65 -5.73 2.35 16.37
CA ASN A 65 -6.05 1.18 15.58
C ASN A 65 -6.70 1.59 14.25
N TYR A 66 -6.72 0.69 13.28
CA TYR A 66 -7.23 0.96 11.94
C TYR A 66 -8.73 1.28 11.90
N ASP A 67 -9.53 0.66 12.77
CA ASP A 67 -10.96 0.94 12.93
C ASP A 67 -11.25 2.29 13.62
N GLU A 68 -10.27 2.87 14.30
CA GLU A 68 -10.36 4.20 14.93
C GLU A 68 -10.01 5.34 13.96
N ILE A 69 -9.48 5.02 12.77
CA ILE A 69 -9.10 6.05 11.80
C ILE A 69 -10.34 6.66 11.14
N THR A 70 -10.36 7.98 11.11
CA THR A 70 -11.43 8.81 10.52
C THR A 70 -10.84 9.87 9.59
N ALA A 71 -11.66 10.45 8.71
CA ALA A 71 -11.23 11.57 7.89
C ALA A 71 -10.73 12.77 8.72
N SER A 72 -11.26 12.94 9.95
CA SER A 72 -10.91 14.05 10.84
C SER A 72 -9.58 13.83 11.58
N ASN A 73 -9.22 12.59 11.92
CA ASN A 73 -8.00 12.33 12.69
C ASN A 73 -6.79 11.97 11.85
N LEU A 74 -6.93 11.80 10.53
CA LEU A 74 -5.77 11.70 9.63
C LEU A 74 -4.90 12.94 9.76
N VAL A 75 -3.59 12.73 9.84
CA VAL A 75 -2.60 13.78 10.04
C VAL A 75 -2.03 14.21 8.70
N LYS A 76 -1.99 15.52 8.44
CA LYS A 76 -1.31 16.09 7.27
C LYS A 76 0.11 16.48 7.63
N ILE A 77 1.06 16.03 6.83
CA ILE A 77 2.50 16.23 7.01
C ILE A 77 3.14 16.75 5.72
N ASP A 78 4.30 17.38 5.85
CA ASP A 78 5.16 17.75 4.72
C ASP A 78 6.14 16.63 4.32
N VAL A 79 7.05 16.91 3.40
CA VAL A 79 8.08 15.97 2.91
C VAL A 79 9.10 15.55 3.95
N ASP A 80 9.27 16.35 4.99
CA ASP A 80 10.22 16.12 6.08
C ASP A 80 9.55 15.42 7.27
N GLY A 81 8.23 15.21 7.19
CA GLY A 81 7.42 14.57 8.23
C GLY A 81 6.96 15.53 9.32
N ALA A 82 7.10 16.84 9.11
CA ALA A 82 6.56 17.82 10.04
C ALA A 82 5.03 17.87 9.92
N VAL A 83 4.34 17.86 11.06
CA VAL A 83 2.88 17.96 11.12
C VAL A 83 2.44 19.36 10.76
N ILE A 84 1.52 19.49 9.80
CA ILE A 84 0.99 20.77 9.29
C ILE A 84 -0.35 21.11 9.93
N ASP A 85 -1.20 20.09 10.16
CA ASP A 85 -2.51 20.28 10.78
C ASP A 85 -2.37 20.67 12.25
N ASP A 86 -3.31 21.48 12.75
CA ASP A 86 -3.49 21.66 14.20
C ASP A 86 -4.18 20.40 14.76
N THR A 87 -3.37 19.46 15.22
CA THR A 87 -3.80 18.13 15.65
C THR A 87 -3.03 17.69 16.90
N PRO A 88 -3.66 16.95 17.84
CA PRO A 88 -2.95 16.41 18.99
C PRO A 88 -2.15 15.14 18.69
N PHE A 89 -2.16 14.66 17.45
CA PHE A 89 -1.57 13.38 17.07
C PHE A 89 -0.14 13.53 16.55
N GLU A 90 0.66 12.53 16.90
CA GLU A 90 1.98 12.29 16.30
C GLU A 90 1.86 11.27 15.15
N ILE A 91 2.92 11.11 14.36
CA ILE A 91 3.01 10.12 13.29
C ILE A 91 4.10 9.09 13.57
N ASN A 92 4.06 7.95 12.86
CA ASN A 92 5.16 7.01 12.82
C ASN A 92 6.20 7.47 11.79
N HIS A 93 7.31 8.05 12.25
CA HIS A 93 8.37 8.54 11.36
C HIS A 93 9.02 7.44 10.51
N ALA A 94 9.15 6.21 11.02
CA ALA A 94 9.72 5.11 10.25
C ALA A 94 8.88 4.79 9.00
N GLY A 95 7.55 4.77 9.15
CA GLY A 95 6.64 4.58 8.04
C GLY A 95 6.68 5.70 7.01
N PHE A 96 6.84 6.93 7.47
CA PHE A 96 6.93 8.09 6.60
C PHE A 96 8.18 8.05 5.70
N VAL A 97 9.34 7.60 6.20
CA VAL A 97 10.60 7.55 5.44
C VAL A 97 10.45 6.79 4.12
N ILE A 98 9.82 5.61 4.15
CA ILE A 98 9.57 4.79 2.96
C ILE A 98 8.57 5.47 2.02
N HIS A 99 7.43 5.90 2.57
CA HIS A 99 6.33 6.42 1.76
C HIS A 99 6.64 7.74 1.08
N SER A 100 7.32 8.68 1.78
CA SER A 100 7.71 9.96 1.19
C SER A 100 8.60 9.78 -0.04
N ALA A 101 9.58 8.86 0.02
CA ALA A 101 10.44 8.59 -1.11
C ALA A 101 9.65 8.12 -2.34
N ILE A 102 8.68 7.20 -2.15
CA ILE A 102 7.85 6.67 -3.23
C ILE A 102 6.95 7.77 -3.80
N HIS A 103 6.33 8.60 -2.96
CA HIS A 103 5.48 9.70 -3.40
C HIS A 103 6.25 10.74 -4.23
N MET A 104 7.51 11.00 -3.88
CA MET A 104 8.32 11.98 -4.61
C MET A 104 8.85 11.45 -5.93
N LYS A 105 8.97 10.12 -6.09
CA LYS A 105 9.31 9.48 -7.35
C LYS A 105 8.03 9.25 -8.19
N HIS A 106 7.97 9.81 -9.40
CA HIS A 106 6.79 9.71 -10.28
C HIS A 106 5.50 10.20 -9.60
N SER A 107 5.53 11.43 -9.10
CA SER A 107 4.48 11.99 -8.24
C SER A 107 3.06 11.92 -8.83
N GLU A 108 2.88 11.98 -10.15
CA GLU A 108 1.56 11.85 -10.79
C GLU A 108 0.97 10.44 -10.73
N GLU A 109 1.82 9.42 -10.60
CA GLU A 109 1.39 8.02 -10.57
C GLU A 109 1.42 7.40 -9.17
N ASN A 110 2.24 7.95 -8.27
CA ASN A 110 2.46 7.45 -6.93
C ASN A 110 1.73 8.33 -5.90
N GLN A 111 0.43 8.59 -6.14
CA GLN A 111 -0.39 9.44 -5.28
C GLN A 111 -0.75 8.75 -3.95
N VAL A 112 -0.82 7.43 -3.95
CA VAL A 112 -1.20 6.62 -2.78
C VAL A 112 -0.22 5.48 -2.63
N VAL A 113 0.24 5.25 -1.40
CA VAL A 113 1.11 4.13 -1.01
C VAL A 113 0.46 3.41 0.15
N MET A 114 0.36 2.09 0.06
CA MET A 114 -0.23 1.23 1.08
C MET A 114 0.75 0.12 1.45
N HIS A 115 0.95 -0.07 2.75
CA HIS A 115 1.85 -1.07 3.30
C HIS A 115 1.19 -1.80 4.46
N THR A 116 1.26 -3.14 4.42
CA THR A 116 0.67 -4.03 5.42
C THR A 116 1.65 -5.12 5.86
N HIS A 117 1.47 -5.58 7.10
CA HIS A 117 2.22 -6.68 7.71
C HIS A 117 1.32 -7.90 7.94
N THR A 118 0.54 -8.27 6.93
CA THR A 118 -0.35 -9.43 7.07
C THR A 118 0.43 -10.73 7.25
N ARG A 119 -0.17 -11.67 7.97
CA ARG A 119 0.43 -12.97 8.24
C ARG A 119 0.85 -13.70 6.95
N GLU A 120 -0.04 -13.76 5.97
CA GLU A 120 0.20 -14.44 4.70
C GLU A 120 1.16 -13.66 3.80
N GLY A 121 1.08 -12.31 3.84
CA GLY A 121 2.03 -11.43 3.16
C GLY A 121 3.44 -11.61 3.69
N MET A 122 3.62 -11.60 5.02
CA MET A 122 4.91 -11.86 5.67
C MET A 122 5.40 -13.29 5.43
N ALA A 123 4.49 -14.29 5.42
CA ALA A 123 4.86 -15.67 5.15
C ALA A 123 5.46 -15.83 3.75
N VAL A 124 4.82 -15.24 2.72
CA VAL A 124 5.35 -15.25 1.35
C VAL A 124 6.63 -14.41 1.24
N ALA A 125 6.69 -13.25 1.91
CA ALA A 125 7.88 -12.41 1.95
C ALA A 125 9.10 -13.12 2.57
N GLY A 126 8.87 -14.10 3.45
CA GLY A 126 9.91 -14.93 4.09
C GLY A 126 10.37 -16.12 3.25
N THR A 127 9.79 -16.35 2.05
CA THR A 127 10.22 -17.44 1.16
C THR A 127 11.27 -16.98 0.15
N LYS A 128 12.15 -17.89 -0.28
CA LYS A 128 13.14 -17.60 -1.32
C LYS A 128 12.49 -17.37 -2.68
N GLU A 129 11.45 -18.11 -2.98
CA GLU A 129 10.73 -18.09 -4.25
C GLU A 129 9.84 -16.83 -4.40
N GLY A 130 9.43 -16.23 -3.28
CA GLY A 130 8.47 -15.14 -3.26
C GLY A 130 7.08 -15.57 -3.74
N LEU A 131 6.38 -14.69 -4.43
CA LEU A 131 5.04 -14.96 -4.95
C LEU A 131 5.09 -15.80 -6.23
N LEU A 132 4.47 -16.98 -6.17
CA LEU A 132 4.39 -17.93 -7.27
C LEU A 132 3.12 -17.71 -8.13
N PRO A 133 3.17 -17.91 -9.44
CA PRO A 133 2.02 -17.79 -10.34
C PRO A 133 1.13 -19.04 -10.25
N ILE A 134 0.39 -19.19 -9.15
CA ILE A 134 -0.45 -20.37 -8.87
C ILE A 134 -1.95 -20.07 -8.92
N SER A 135 -2.34 -18.83 -9.13
CA SER A 135 -3.74 -18.40 -9.17
C SER A 135 -3.96 -17.28 -10.19
N MET A 136 -5.21 -17.03 -10.56
CA MET A 136 -5.57 -15.91 -11.43
C MET A 136 -5.12 -14.55 -10.83
N PHE A 137 -5.10 -14.42 -9.51
CA PHE A 137 -4.62 -13.22 -8.84
C PHE A 137 -3.10 -13.08 -8.97
N SER A 138 -2.35 -14.13 -8.62
CA SER A 138 -0.88 -14.08 -8.62
C SER A 138 -0.29 -13.98 -10.04
N THR A 139 -0.96 -14.52 -11.07
CA THR A 139 -0.50 -14.35 -12.47
C THR A 139 -0.53 -12.90 -12.94
N SER A 140 -1.41 -12.05 -12.36
CA SER A 140 -1.45 -10.62 -12.68
C SER A 140 -0.18 -9.87 -12.25
N PHE A 141 0.57 -10.41 -11.29
CA PHE A 141 1.83 -9.86 -10.77
C PHE A 141 3.07 -10.42 -11.48
N TYR A 142 2.91 -11.41 -12.36
CA TYR A 142 4.05 -12.00 -13.07
C TYR A 142 4.82 -10.92 -13.84
N LYS A 143 6.13 -10.77 -13.55
CA LYS A 143 7.02 -9.70 -14.05
C LYS A 143 6.61 -8.26 -13.73
N ARG A 144 5.59 -8.08 -12.87
CA ARG A 144 5.08 -6.75 -12.45
C ARG A 144 5.21 -6.51 -10.96
N LEU A 145 5.77 -7.47 -10.23
CA LEU A 145 6.05 -7.40 -8.81
C LEU A 145 7.53 -7.07 -8.60
N ALA A 146 7.79 -6.12 -7.74
CA ALA A 146 9.14 -5.81 -7.26
C ALA A 146 9.44 -6.58 -5.97
N TYR A 147 10.71 -6.72 -5.67
CA TYR A 147 11.20 -7.26 -4.40
C TYR A 147 12.29 -6.35 -3.86
N HIS A 148 12.26 -6.10 -2.56
CA HIS A 148 13.29 -5.36 -1.85
C HIS A 148 13.80 -6.20 -0.69
N GLU A 149 15.13 -6.29 -0.54
CA GLU A 149 15.76 -7.05 0.54
C GLU A 149 15.53 -6.35 1.89
N TYR A 150 15.48 -7.13 2.97
CA TYR A 150 15.30 -6.58 4.31
C TYR A 150 16.62 -5.98 4.82
N GLU A 151 16.60 -4.70 5.12
CA GLU A 151 17.77 -3.95 5.61
C GLU A 151 17.65 -3.57 7.10
N GLY A 152 16.65 -4.11 7.80
CA GLY A 152 16.36 -3.77 9.19
C GLY A 152 15.18 -2.80 9.32
N PRO A 153 14.95 -2.21 10.52
CA PRO A 153 13.95 -1.15 10.68
C PRO A 153 14.31 0.04 9.80
N SER A 154 13.34 0.49 8.96
CA SER A 154 13.55 1.59 7.98
C SER A 154 13.72 2.94 8.66
N LEU A 155 14.84 3.14 9.32
CA LEU A 155 15.19 4.37 10.04
C LEU A 155 16.21 5.22 9.28
N PHE A 156 16.81 4.70 8.19
CA PHE A 156 17.91 5.35 7.49
C PHE A 156 17.48 5.92 6.14
N LEU A 157 17.88 7.16 5.88
CA LEU A 157 17.53 7.87 4.63
C LEU A 157 18.15 7.25 3.37
N ASP A 158 19.28 6.56 3.49
CA ASP A 158 19.99 5.91 2.40
C ASP A 158 19.27 4.63 1.90
N GLU A 159 18.39 4.01 2.69
CA GLU A 159 17.49 2.94 2.23
C GLU A 159 16.51 3.43 1.16
N ARG A 160 16.12 4.71 1.19
CA ARG A 160 15.18 5.31 0.23
C ARG A 160 15.58 5.08 -1.22
N GLU A 161 16.83 5.32 -1.56
CA GLU A 161 17.33 5.19 -2.95
C GLU A 161 17.25 3.73 -3.41
N ARG A 162 17.71 2.79 -2.58
CA ARG A 162 17.67 1.36 -2.90
C ARG A 162 16.26 0.80 -3.01
N LEU A 163 15.35 1.27 -2.16
CA LEU A 163 13.93 0.92 -2.23
C LEU A 163 13.29 1.43 -3.52
N LEU A 164 13.60 2.67 -3.92
CA LEU A 164 13.12 3.26 -5.17
C LEU A 164 13.71 2.55 -6.41
N GLU A 165 14.96 2.13 -6.36
CA GLU A 165 15.58 1.31 -7.41
C GLU A 165 14.90 -0.05 -7.51
N SER A 166 14.64 -0.70 -6.37
CA SER A 166 13.93 -1.98 -6.31
C SER A 166 12.51 -1.89 -6.86
N LEU A 167 11.77 -0.83 -6.51
CA LEU A 167 10.41 -0.61 -7.02
C LEU A 167 10.39 -0.36 -8.53
N GLY A 168 11.33 0.45 -9.03
CA GLY A 168 11.41 0.82 -10.44
C GLY A 168 10.10 1.45 -10.95
N ASP A 169 9.54 0.86 -12.00
CA ASP A 169 8.25 1.23 -12.61
C ASP A 169 7.05 0.40 -12.09
N LYS A 170 7.31 -0.52 -11.14
CA LYS A 170 6.30 -1.42 -10.61
C LYS A 170 5.34 -0.69 -9.68
N LYS A 171 4.14 -1.26 -9.52
CA LYS A 171 3.08 -0.72 -8.67
C LYS A 171 2.77 -1.62 -7.46
N ALA A 172 3.53 -2.71 -7.31
CA ALA A 172 3.45 -3.62 -6.19
C ALA A 172 4.85 -4.15 -5.87
N MET A 173 5.13 -4.34 -4.58
CA MET A 173 6.41 -4.83 -4.09
C MET A 173 6.20 -5.74 -2.88
N ILE A 174 6.99 -6.78 -2.80
CA ILE A 174 7.19 -7.55 -1.57
C ILE A 174 8.48 -7.05 -0.93
N LEU A 175 8.35 -6.55 0.29
CA LEU A 175 9.47 -6.26 1.17
C LEU A 175 9.84 -7.58 1.84
N LYS A 176 10.97 -8.18 1.44
CA LYS A 176 11.40 -9.50 1.93
C LYS A 176 11.53 -9.51 3.45
N ASN A 177 11.07 -10.58 4.07
CA ASN A 177 11.03 -10.75 5.53
C ASN A 177 10.28 -9.63 6.28
N HIS A 178 9.42 -8.84 5.60
CA HIS A 178 8.79 -7.67 6.18
C HIS A 178 7.29 -7.61 5.87
N GLY A 179 6.89 -7.42 4.61
CA GLY A 179 5.48 -7.25 4.29
C GLY A 179 5.22 -6.88 2.83
N LEU A 180 4.04 -6.34 2.58
CA LEU A 180 3.57 -5.98 1.24
C LEU A 180 3.46 -4.46 1.08
N LEU A 181 3.72 -3.98 -0.13
CA LEU A 181 3.59 -2.58 -0.49
C LEU A 181 2.93 -2.46 -1.86
N THR A 182 1.97 -1.55 -1.98
CA THR A 182 1.35 -1.19 -3.26
C THR A 182 1.25 0.30 -3.46
N VAL A 183 1.25 0.70 -4.73
CA VAL A 183 1.23 2.09 -5.17
C VAL A 183 0.10 2.29 -6.16
N GLY A 184 -0.57 3.44 -6.09
CA GLY A 184 -1.67 3.77 -6.99
C GLY A 184 -1.82 5.27 -7.25
N ARG A 185 -2.56 5.59 -8.28
CA ARG A 185 -2.94 6.98 -8.62
C ARG A 185 -4.08 7.49 -7.76
N THR A 186 -4.88 6.59 -7.24
CA THR A 186 -6.02 6.87 -6.35
C THR A 186 -6.06 5.85 -5.23
N VAL A 187 -6.80 6.14 -4.16
CA VAL A 187 -7.00 5.22 -3.04
C VAL A 187 -7.61 3.89 -3.52
N PRO A 188 -8.69 3.88 -4.33
CA PRO A 188 -9.22 2.62 -4.87
C PRO A 188 -8.22 1.83 -5.72
N ASP A 189 -7.40 2.50 -6.56
CA ASP A 189 -6.41 1.82 -7.40
C ASP A 189 -5.34 1.10 -6.56
N ALA A 190 -4.78 1.78 -5.55
CA ALA A 190 -3.82 1.19 -4.63
C ALA A 190 -4.43 0.05 -3.81
N PHE A 191 -5.67 0.24 -3.31
CA PHE A 191 -6.35 -0.74 -2.47
C PHE A 191 -6.73 -2.02 -3.24
N ILE A 192 -7.27 -1.92 -4.46
CA ILE A 192 -7.59 -3.11 -5.28
C ILE A 192 -6.32 -3.90 -5.58
N ARG A 193 -5.20 -3.22 -5.81
CA ARG A 193 -3.90 -3.86 -6.01
C ARG A 193 -3.40 -4.55 -4.75
N LEU A 194 -3.54 -3.90 -3.58
CA LEU A 194 -3.24 -4.50 -2.29
C LEU A 194 -4.10 -5.75 -2.05
N HIS A 195 -5.41 -5.64 -2.27
CA HIS A 195 -6.33 -6.77 -2.13
C HIS A 195 -5.94 -7.96 -3.02
N ALA A 196 -5.57 -7.70 -4.27
CA ALA A 196 -5.14 -8.76 -5.18
C ALA A 196 -3.82 -9.42 -4.73
N LEU A 197 -2.88 -8.62 -4.21
CA LEU A 197 -1.59 -9.12 -3.71
C LEU A 197 -1.78 -9.96 -2.43
N GLU A 198 -2.57 -9.45 -1.47
CA GLU A 198 -2.94 -10.17 -0.25
C GLU A 198 -3.64 -11.50 -0.56
N ARG A 199 -4.64 -11.46 -1.46
CA ARG A 199 -5.36 -12.66 -1.88
C ARG A 199 -4.41 -13.67 -2.53
N SER A 200 -3.42 -13.20 -3.27
CA SER A 200 -2.39 -14.07 -3.88
C SER A 200 -1.54 -14.75 -2.81
N CYS A 201 -1.13 -14.03 -1.77
CA CYS A 201 -0.37 -14.56 -0.65
C CYS A 201 -1.19 -15.59 0.16
N GLN A 202 -2.44 -15.26 0.49
CA GLN A 202 -3.37 -16.17 1.17
C GLN A 202 -3.52 -17.50 0.42
N ILE A 203 -3.81 -17.42 -0.89
CA ILE A 203 -3.93 -18.62 -1.74
C ILE A 203 -2.63 -19.42 -1.76
N GLN A 204 -1.47 -18.76 -1.83
CA GLN A 204 -0.18 -19.47 -1.85
C GLN A 204 0.08 -20.21 -0.54
N VAL A 205 -0.19 -19.60 0.62
CA VAL A 205 -0.03 -20.23 1.92
C VAL A 205 -0.97 -21.43 2.07
N ASP A 206 -2.26 -21.23 1.75
CA ASP A 206 -3.28 -22.28 1.83
C ASP A 206 -2.99 -23.44 0.88
N ALA A 207 -2.66 -23.15 -0.37
CA ALA A 207 -2.31 -24.16 -1.36
C ALA A 207 -1.05 -24.95 -0.99
N GLY A 208 -0.04 -24.25 -0.42
CA GLY A 208 1.19 -24.89 0.07
C GLY A 208 0.93 -25.83 1.22
N ALA A 209 -0.02 -25.51 2.11
CA ALA A 209 -0.46 -26.40 3.18
C ALA A 209 -1.31 -27.58 2.67
N ALA A 210 -2.03 -27.40 1.57
CA ALA A 210 -2.89 -28.43 0.97
C ALA A 210 -2.10 -29.47 0.15
N GLY A 211 -0.92 -29.13 -0.36
CA GLY A 211 -0.13 -30.07 -1.16
C GLY A 211 0.92 -29.43 -2.05
N THR A 212 1.39 -30.17 -3.05
CA THR A 212 2.38 -29.67 -4.01
C THR A 212 1.75 -28.60 -4.92
N LEU A 213 2.39 -27.45 -5.00
CA LEU A 213 1.89 -26.33 -5.77
C LEU A 213 1.94 -26.60 -7.28
N ASN A 214 0.84 -26.28 -7.95
CA ASN A 214 0.74 -26.28 -9.41
C ASN A 214 0.94 -24.86 -9.94
N THR A 215 2.13 -24.58 -10.48
CA THR A 215 2.42 -23.27 -11.08
C THR A 215 1.91 -23.17 -12.50
N CYS A 216 1.34 -22.00 -12.84
CA CYS A 216 0.92 -21.72 -14.21
C CYS A 216 2.11 -21.72 -15.15
N LEU A 217 1.89 -22.24 -16.36
CA LEU A 217 2.90 -22.13 -17.41
C LEU A 217 3.07 -20.66 -17.82
N LEU A 218 4.32 -20.21 -17.90
CA LEU A 218 4.65 -18.78 -18.11
C LEU A 218 4.05 -18.18 -19.39
N TYR A 219 3.80 -18.99 -20.41
CA TYR A 219 3.19 -18.55 -21.67
C TYR A 219 1.66 -18.38 -21.57
N THR A 220 1.01 -18.93 -20.54
CA THR A 220 -0.42 -18.75 -20.30
C THR A 220 -0.71 -17.54 -19.42
N SER A 221 0.30 -16.94 -18.81
CA SER A 221 0.16 -15.69 -18.08
C SER A 221 -0.15 -14.55 -19.05
N PRO A 222 -1.20 -13.73 -18.79
CA PRO A 222 -1.58 -12.68 -19.74
C PRO A 222 -0.42 -11.70 -19.98
N SER A 223 0.04 -11.63 -21.24
CA SER A 223 1.02 -10.64 -21.68
C SER A 223 0.36 -9.26 -21.74
N PRO A 224 1.08 -8.17 -21.44
CA PRO A 224 0.57 -6.81 -21.68
C PRO A 224 0.11 -6.58 -23.14
N ARG A 225 0.60 -7.39 -24.09
CA ARG A 225 0.22 -7.34 -25.51
C ARG A 225 -1.06 -8.10 -25.83
N ASP A 226 -1.50 -9.00 -24.96
CA ASP A 226 -2.71 -9.82 -25.19
C ASP A 226 -4.02 -9.06 -25.02
N LYS A 227 -3.96 -7.80 -24.56
CA LYS A 227 -5.13 -6.91 -24.51
C LYS A 227 -5.57 -6.38 -25.89
N THR A 228 -4.88 -6.71 -26.96
CA THR A 228 -5.13 -6.13 -28.30
C THR A 228 -5.84 -7.05 -29.28
N VAL A 229 -6.20 -8.27 -28.91
CA VAL A 229 -6.89 -9.19 -29.85
C VAL A 229 -8.13 -9.81 -29.21
N SER A 230 -9.12 -8.99 -28.91
CA SER A 230 -10.51 -9.41 -28.94
C SER A 230 -11.19 -8.71 -30.13
N ARG A 231 -10.76 -9.04 -31.32
CA ARG A 231 -11.63 -8.85 -32.50
C ARG A 231 -12.59 -10.04 -32.53
N MET A 232 -13.83 -9.81 -32.10
CA MET A 232 -14.91 -10.68 -32.50
C MET A 232 -14.94 -10.67 -34.04
N PRO A 233 -15.08 -11.84 -34.68
CA PRO A 233 -15.37 -11.86 -36.11
C PRO A 233 -16.76 -11.20 -36.27
N SER A 234 -16.84 -10.16 -37.08
CA SER A 234 -18.13 -9.66 -37.54
C SER A 234 -18.75 -10.78 -38.36
N SER A 235 -19.85 -11.32 -37.86
CA SER A 235 -20.74 -12.19 -38.65
C SER A 235 -21.31 -11.37 -39.80
N ALA A 236 -20.94 -11.76 -41.01
CA ALA A 236 -21.66 -11.40 -42.21
C ALA A 236 -23.04 -12.09 -42.21
#